data_cafaf5ed2d46b6600e1bf80a4646fa8b
#
_entry.id   cafaf5ed2d46b6600e1bf80a4646fa8b
#
_cell.length_a   1.000
_cell.length_b   1.000
_cell.length_c   1.000
_cell.angle_alpha   90.00
_cell.angle_beta   90.00
_cell.angle_gamma   90.00
#
_symmetry.space_group_name_H-M   'P 1'
#
loop_
_entity.id
_entity.type
_entity.pdbx_description
1 polymer ?
#
loop_
_entity_poly.entity_id
_entity_poly.type
_entity_poly.pdbx_seq_one_letter_code
_entity_poly.pdbx_strand_id
1 'polypeptide(L)'
;VLSRSPRYEMLSDSYLEHVPSEDELLISKALYDDSQGPYTKTSYFEPEQYPVFLFSVQPKTVKPSARVFRNYDILSCIFLFHAASCFGWIMEMLIHLMRDGTVADIHLLFGPWLPLYGIYGIIILKASKRLLKKPVFVFFLNFIVFSFLQYIFSFTVELFSGYKLWDFSEFFLNINGRIYLGGSAAFALLGCAFIYYLAPNWTNYFSKLSKKTQTVFCVILNSLFITDVILTLIFSY
;
A
#
# COMPACT_ATOMS: atom_id res chain seq x y z
N VAL A 1 41.90 -3.08 1.05
CA VAL A 1 40.52 -3.13 1.58
C VAL A 1 39.77 -4.24 0.87
N LEU A 2 39.99 -4.43 -0.43
CA LEU A 2 39.29 -5.44 -1.23
C LEU A 2 39.74 -6.88 -0.90
N SER A 3 40.97 -7.06 -0.46
CA SER A 3 41.52 -8.37 -0.04
C SER A 3 40.88 -8.96 1.21
N ARG A 4 40.07 -8.19 1.93
CA ARG A 4 39.33 -8.64 3.14
C ARG A 4 37.88 -8.99 2.89
N SER A 5 37.40 -8.88 1.66
CA SER A 5 36.05 -9.26 1.31
C SER A 5 35.96 -10.79 1.09
N PRO A 6 34.93 -11.47 1.65
CA PRO A 6 34.74 -12.92 1.41
C PRO A 6 34.66 -13.31 -0.06
N ARG A 7 34.34 -12.38 -0.95
CA ARG A 7 34.32 -12.61 -2.41
C ARG A 7 35.73 -12.67 -3.02
N TYR A 8 36.68 -12.01 -2.42
CA TYR A 8 38.09 -12.06 -2.92
C TYR A 8 38.73 -13.40 -2.66
N GLU A 9 38.36 -14.06 -1.59
CA GLU A 9 38.84 -15.40 -1.26
C GLU A 9 38.35 -16.47 -2.24
N MET A 10 37.26 -16.18 -2.97
CA MET A 10 36.72 -17.10 -3.98
C MET A 10 37.33 -16.90 -5.39
N LEU A 11 38.16 -15.90 -5.57
CA LEU A 11 38.76 -15.63 -6.87
C LEU A 11 40.05 -16.41 -7.00
N SER A 12 40.26 -17.02 -8.17
CA SER A 12 41.52 -17.71 -8.46
C SER A 12 42.66 -16.70 -8.43
N ASP A 13 43.81 -17.13 -7.93
CA ASP A 13 45.04 -16.34 -7.81
C ASP A 13 45.46 -15.66 -9.13
N SER A 14 45.05 -16.21 -10.28
CA SER A 14 45.29 -15.61 -11.59
C SER A 14 44.69 -14.23 -11.79
N TYR A 15 43.65 -13.87 -11.04
CA TYR A 15 43.04 -12.53 -11.08
C TYR A 15 43.79 -11.51 -10.21
N LEU A 16 44.58 -11.99 -9.26
CA LEU A 16 45.34 -11.15 -8.32
C LEU A 16 46.73 -10.76 -8.84
N GLU A 17 47.22 -11.45 -9.88
CA GLU A 17 48.52 -11.19 -10.46
C GLU A 17 48.55 -10.06 -11.49
N HIS A 18 47.39 -9.68 -12.04
CA HIS A 18 47.30 -8.57 -12.99
C HIS A 18 47.25 -7.25 -12.26
N VAL A 19 48.31 -6.47 -12.33
CA VAL A 19 48.34 -5.08 -11.90
C VAL A 19 48.08 -4.22 -13.14
N PRO A 20 46.96 -3.55 -13.27
CA PRO A 20 46.65 -2.75 -14.44
C PRO A 20 47.62 -1.58 -14.58
N SER A 21 47.99 -1.25 -15.82
CA SER A 21 48.81 -0.10 -16.10
C SER A 21 48.11 1.22 -15.74
N GLU A 22 48.91 2.29 -15.54
CA GLU A 22 48.31 3.60 -15.25
C GLU A 22 47.37 4.07 -16.35
N ASP A 23 47.63 3.74 -17.62
CA ASP A 23 46.75 4.08 -18.75
C ASP A 23 45.46 3.30 -18.72
N GLU A 24 45.46 2.02 -18.35
CA GLU A 24 44.27 1.21 -18.16
C GLU A 24 43.39 1.73 -17.01
N LEU A 25 44.04 2.17 -15.93
CA LEU A 25 43.33 2.80 -14.82
C LEU A 25 42.70 4.15 -15.19
N LEU A 26 43.37 4.94 -16.02
CA LEU A 26 42.81 6.21 -16.52
C LEU A 26 41.65 5.98 -17.46
N ILE A 27 41.74 5.00 -18.35
CA ILE A 27 40.63 4.64 -19.26
C ILE A 27 39.44 4.11 -18.46
N SER A 28 39.66 3.26 -17.49
CA SER A 28 38.61 2.72 -16.66
C SER A 28 37.90 3.81 -15.84
N LYS A 29 38.63 4.77 -15.30
CA LYS A 29 38.06 5.94 -14.61
C LYS A 29 37.25 6.83 -15.54
N ALA A 30 37.68 7.02 -16.78
CA ALA A 30 36.97 7.82 -17.77
C ALA A 30 35.65 7.15 -18.21
N LEU A 31 35.62 5.81 -18.26
CA LEU A 31 34.41 5.04 -18.59
C LEU A 31 33.39 5.01 -17.45
N TYR A 32 33.85 5.18 -16.21
CA TYR A 32 33.00 5.11 -15.00
C TYR A 32 32.98 6.46 -14.27
N ASP A 33 32.77 7.53 -15.00
CA ASP A 33 32.56 8.87 -14.42
C ASP A 33 31.31 8.92 -13.58
N ASP A 34 31.48 9.23 -12.30
CA ASP A 34 30.39 9.33 -11.32
C ASP A 34 29.30 10.36 -11.70
N SER A 35 29.61 11.28 -12.60
CA SER A 35 28.65 12.31 -13.06
C SER A 35 27.64 11.78 -14.08
N GLN A 36 27.91 10.62 -14.71
CA GLN A 36 27.10 10.11 -15.83
C GLN A 36 26.22 8.90 -15.52
N GLY A 37 26.29 8.34 -14.32
CA GLY A 37 25.58 7.10 -14.00
C GLY A 37 24.89 7.08 -12.65
N PRO A 38 23.96 6.14 -12.45
CA PRO A 38 23.35 5.89 -11.15
C PRO A 38 24.31 5.20 -10.16
N TYR A 39 25.59 5.05 -10.53
CA TYR A 39 26.57 4.30 -9.77
C TYR A 39 27.47 5.24 -8.97
N THR A 40 27.60 4.98 -7.67
CA THR A 40 28.56 5.67 -6.82
C THR A 40 29.93 4.98 -6.89
N LYS A 41 31.01 5.68 -6.55
CA LYS A 41 32.37 5.12 -6.47
C LYS A 41 32.48 3.85 -5.63
N THR A 42 31.55 3.65 -4.71
CA THR A 42 31.50 2.47 -3.84
C THR A 42 30.79 1.28 -4.49
N SER A 43 30.22 1.45 -5.67
CA SER A 43 29.42 0.43 -6.34
C SER A 43 30.16 -0.38 -7.40
N TYR A 44 31.37 -0.02 -7.75
CA TYR A 44 32.16 -0.80 -8.69
C TYR A 44 33.49 -1.23 -8.07
N PHE A 45 33.87 -2.42 -8.38
CA PHE A 45 35.23 -2.91 -8.22
C PHE A 45 36.01 -2.59 -9.49
N GLU A 46 37.29 -2.58 -9.39
CA GLU A 46 38.16 -2.36 -10.54
C GLU A 46 37.58 -3.04 -11.78
N PRO A 47 37.18 -2.26 -12.81
CA PRO A 47 36.38 -2.79 -13.92
C PRO A 47 37.13 -3.86 -14.72
N GLU A 48 38.46 -3.82 -14.69
CA GLU A 48 39.32 -4.79 -15.34
C GLU A 48 39.23 -6.18 -14.72
N GLN A 49 38.96 -6.21 -13.41
CA GLN A 49 38.85 -7.46 -12.66
C GLN A 49 37.44 -8.00 -12.60
N TYR A 50 36.45 -7.11 -12.65
CA TYR A 50 35.06 -7.47 -12.45
C TYR A 50 34.12 -6.75 -13.40
N PRO A 51 33.88 -7.29 -14.59
CA PRO A 51 32.83 -6.81 -15.46
C PRO A 51 31.42 -7.16 -14.92
N VAL A 52 31.30 -7.55 -13.66
CA VAL A 52 30.05 -7.85 -13.03
C VAL A 52 29.56 -6.57 -12.35
N PHE A 53 28.54 -5.99 -12.90
CA PHE A 53 27.80 -4.90 -12.28
C PHE A 53 27.24 -5.36 -10.95
N LEU A 54 27.92 -5.04 -9.87
CA LEU A 54 27.29 -5.05 -8.56
C LEU A 54 26.32 -3.88 -8.56
N PHE A 55 25.09 -4.17 -8.89
CA PHE A 55 24.01 -3.23 -8.64
C PHE A 55 23.98 -2.96 -7.13
N SER A 56 24.65 -1.90 -6.70
CA SER A 56 24.24 -1.24 -5.49
C SER A 56 22.87 -0.65 -5.80
N VAL A 57 21.84 -1.48 -5.71
CA VAL A 57 20.51 -0.98 -5.47
C VAL A 57 20.56 -0.39 -4.07
N GLN A 58 21.13 0.80 -3.95
CA GLN A 58 20.70 1.65 -2.85
C GLN A 58 19.20 1.82 -3.12
N PRO A 59 18.34 1.30 -2.23
CA PRO A 59 16.93 1.61 -2.36
C PRO A 59 16.90 3.13 -2.40
N LYS A 60 16.56 3.72 -3.55
CA LYS A 60 16.22 5.14 -3.61
C LYS A 60 15.25 5.28 -2.46
N THR A 61 15.71 5.88 -1.37
CA THR A 61 14.82 6.26 -0.29
C THR A 61 13.86 7.20 -0.99
N VAL A 62 12.76 6.65 -1.47
CA VAL A 62 11.69 7.42 -2.06
C VAL A 62 11.26 8.30 -0.92
N LYS A 63 11.82 9.51 -0.89
CA LYS A 63 11.38 10.52 0.08
C LYS A 63 9.89 10.62 -0.17
N PRO A 64 9.05 10.18 0.77
CA PRO A 64 7.62 10.23 0.54
C PRO A 64 7.32 11.67 0.16
N SER A 65 6.61 11.87 -0.92
CA SER A 65 6.23 13.19 -1.40
C SER A 65 5.69 13.99 -0.21
N ALA A 66 6.05 15.27 -0.10
CA ALA A 66 5.51 16.17 0.94
C ALA A 66 3.98 16.10 1.04
N ARG A 67 3.31 15.65 -0.03
CA ARG A 67 1.86 15.40 -0.09
C ARG A 67 1.38 14.31 0.88
N VAL A 68 2.21 13.34 1.19
CA VAL A 68 1.86 12.21 2.09
C VAL A 68 1.82 12.66 3.56
N PHE A 69 2.61 13.67 3.94
CA PHE A 69 2.64 14.23 5.30
C PHE A 69 1.52 15.26 5.58
N ARG A 70 0.57 15.39 4.67
CA ARG A 70 -0.51 16.36 4.76
C ARG A 70 -1.45 16.04 5.94
N ASN A 71 -1.89 17.07 6.63
CA ASN A 71 -3.03 16.97 7.54
C ASN A 71 -4.33 17.10 6.72
N TYR A 72 -5.18 16.09 6.84
CA TYR A 72 -6.48 16.08 6.21
C TYR A 72 -7.48 16.85 7.08
N ASP A 73 -8.16 17.85 6.50
CA ASP A 73 -9.25 18.57 7.15
C ASP A 73 -10.52 17.68 7.20
N ILE A 74 -11.52 18.08 7.94
CA ILE A 74 -12.75 17.31 8.16
C ILE A 74 -13.44 17.00 6.83
N LEU A 75 -13.54 17.95 5.92
CA LEU A 75 -14.17 17.74 4.60
C LEU A 75 -13.41 16.71 3.77
N SER A 76 -12.07 16.76 3.80
CA SER A 76 -11.24 15.74 3.16
C SER A 76 -11.41 14.36 3.79
N CYS A 77 -11.56 14.27 5.11
CA CYS A 77 -11.82 12.99 5.78
C CYS A 77 -13.19 12.41 5.39
N ILE A 78 -14.23 13.24 5.35
CA ILE A 78 -15.57 12.80 4.89
C ILE A 78 -15.51 12.31 3.45
N PHE A 79 -14.90 13.08 2.57
CA PHE A 79 -14.71 12.69 1.17
C PHE A 79 -13.93 11.36 1.04
N LEU A 80 -12.82 11.21 1.77
CA LEU A 80 -12.01 9.99 1.74
C LEU A 80 -12.73 8.79 2.32
N PHE A 81 -13.58 8.99 3.33
CA PHE A 81 -14.43 7.91 3.87
C PHE A 81 -15.33 7.34 2.77
N HIS A 82 -16.05 8.20 2.06
CA HIS A 82 -16.94 7.74 0.99
C HIS A 82 -16.18 7.16 -0.20
N ALA A 83 -15.09 7.81 -0.60
CA ALA A 83 -14.25 7.33 -1.70
C ALA A 83 -13.64 5.95 -1.38
N ALA A 84 -13.15 5.73 -0.16
CA ALA A 84 -12.64 4.43 0.27
C ALA A 84 -13.74 3.38 0.41
N SER A 85 -14.93 3.76 0.88
CA SER A 85 -16.08 2.85 0.97
C SER A 85 -16.54 2.36 -0.40
N CYS A 86 -16.65 3.25 -1.38
CA CYS A 86 -16.97 2.89 -2.77
C CYS A 86 -15.85 2.07 -3.43
N PHE A 87 -14.61 2.46 -3.21
CA PHE A 87 -13.46 1.72 -3.73
C PHE A 87 -13.39 0.31 -3.17
N GLY A 88 -13.61 0.15 -1.86
CA GLY A 88 -13.67 -1.16 -1.21
C GLY A 88 -14.79 -2.04 -1.78
N TRP A 89 -15.97 -1.47 -2.01
CA TRP A 89 -17.09 -2.17 -2.64
C TRP A 89 -16.73 -2.66 -4.05
N ILE A 90 -16.10 -1.82 -4.88
CA ILE A 90 -15.63 -2.21 -6.22
C ILE A 90 -14.59 -3.34 -6.12
N MET A 91 -13.65 -3.25 -5.17
CA MET A 91 -12.61 -4.27 -4.98
C MET A 91 -13.20 -5.62 -4.58
N GLU A 92 -14.19 -5.64 -3.67
CA GLU A 92 -14.88 -6.87 -3.29
C GLU A 92 -15.63 -7.49 -4.47
N MET A 93 -16.35 -6.68 -5.25
CA MET A 93 -17.01 -7.17 -6.46
C MET A 93 -16.03 -7.79 -7.45
N LEU A 94 -14.88 -7.15 -7.67
CA LEU A 94 -13.84 -7.67 -8.56
C LEU A 94 -13.22 -8.98 -8.03
N ILE A 95 -12.95 -9.06 -6.72
CA ILE A 95 -12.43 -10.28 -6.09
C ILE A 95 -13.40 -11.44 -6.25
N HIS A 96 -14.69 -11.23 -6.00
CA HIS A 96 -15.73 -12.24 -6.18
C HIS A 96 -15.88 -12.66 -7.64
N LEU A 97 -15.87 -11.69 -8.57
CA LEU A 97 -15.94 -11.98 -9.99
C LEU A 97 -14.75 -12.84 -10.45
N MET A 98 -13.56 -12.57 -9.94
CA MET A 98 -12.35 -13.33 -10.28
C MET A 98 -12.34 -14.73 -9.63
N ARG A 99 -12.90 -14.88 -8.43
CA ARG A 99 -12.92 -16.15 -7.69
C ARG A 99 -14.04 -17.06 -8.12
N ASP A 100 -15.25 -16.52 -8.21
CA ASP A 100 -16.48 -17.28 -8.34
C ASP A 100 -17.12 -17.17 -9.74
N GLY A 101 -16.55 -16.30 -10.61
CA GLY A 101 -17.10 -16.04 -11.95
C GLY A 101 -18.44 -15.29 -11.95
N THR A 102 -18.93 -14.90 -10.79
CA THR A 102 -20.21 -14.21 -10.59
C THR A 102 -20.00 -12.89 -9.87
N VAL A 103 -20.85 -11.92 -10.14
CA VAL A 103 -20.88 -10.68 -9.36
C VAL A 103 -21.44 -11.00 -7.99
N ALA A 104 -20.67 -10.74 -6.94
CA ALA A 104 -21.14 -11.00 -5.58
C ALA A 104 -22.31 -10.09 -5.21
N ASP A 105 -23.27 -10.68 -4.57
CA ASP A 105 -24.43 -10.00 -4.01
C ASP A 105 -24.06 -9.54 -2.58
N ILE A 106 -23.18 -8.54 -2.49
CA ILE A 106 -22.73 -7.99 -1.20
C ILE A 106 -23.77 -6.95 -0.74
N HIS A 107 -24.93 -7.43 -0.35
CA HIS A 107 -26.04 -6.58 0.10
C HIS A 107 -25.90 -6.21 1.58
N LEU A 108 -24.83 -5.52 1.94
CA LEU A 108 -24.79 -4.90 3.26
C LEU A 108 -25.64 -3.61 3.28
N LEU A 109 -25.58 -2.85 2.17
CA LEU A 109 -26.32 -1.63 1.91
C LEU A 109 -26.85 -1.70 0.46
N PHE A 110 -27.94 -0.98 0.13
CA PHE A 110 -28.45 -0.92 -1.24
C PHE A 110 -27.48 -0.22 -2.20
N GLY A 111 -26.77 0.79 -1.71
CA GLY A 111 -25.81 1.55 -2.51
C GLY A 111 -24.40 0.94 -2.53
N PRO A 112 -23.50 1.51 -3.34
CA PRO A 112 -22.15 1.01 -3.55
C PRO A 112 -21.21 1.43 -2.40
N TRP A 113 -21.55 1.08 -1.17
CA TRP A 113 -20.80 1.46 0.02
C TRP A 113 -20.46 0.23 0.86
N LEU A 114 -19.19 0.08 1.20
CA LEU A 114 -18.74 -0.79 2.28
C LEU A 114 -18.10 0.08 3.38
N PRO A 115 -18.86 0.44 4.44
CA PRO A 115 -18.42 1.36 5.49
C PRO A 115 -17.13 0.92 6.18
N LEU A 116 -16.89 -0.39 6.25
CA LEU A 116 -15.68 -0.99 6.79
C LEU A 116 -14.43 -0.36 6.16
N TYR A 117 -14.39 -0.24 4.83
CA TYR A 117 -13.22 0.31 4.12
C TYR A 117 -13.05 1.81 4.32
N GLY A 118 -14.16 2.53 4.44
CA GLY A 118 -14.13 3.96 4.80
C GLY A 118 -13.57 4.19 6.19
N ILE A 119 -14.04 3.44 7.19
CA ILE A 119 -13.54 3.48 8.56
C ILE A 119 -12.07 3.09 8.60
N TYR A 120 -11.70 1.96 7.96
CA TYR A 120 -10.33 1.52 7.85
C TYR A 120 -9.43 2.59 7.25
N GLY A 121 -9.82 3.17 6.11
CA GLY A 121 -9.06 4.22 5.43
C GLY A 121 -8.76 5.42 6.33
N ILE A 122 -9.76 5.90 7.10
CA ILE A 122 -9.56 7.02 8.03
C ILE A 122 -8.66 6.65 9.20
N ILE A 123 -8.82 5.45 9.76
CA ILE A 123 -7.99 4.97 10.88
C ILE A 123 -6.54 4.88 10.45
N ILE A 124 -6.24 4.21 9.31
CA ILE A 124 -4.86 4.02 8.87
C ILE A 124 -4.17 5.33 8.48
N LEU A 125 -4.90 6.30 7.90
CA LEU A 125 -4.35 7.62 7.60
C LEU A 125 -3.90 8.35 8.87
N LYS A 126 -4.66 8.23 9.97
CA LYS A 126 -4.31 8.84 11.25
C LYS A 126 -3.20 8.07 11.97
N ALA A 127 -3.31 6.75 12.05
CA ALA A 127 -2.38 5.89 12.76
C ALA A 127 -0.98 5.85 12.11
N SER A 128 -0.93 5.87 10.78
CA SER A 128 0.33 5.78 10.03
C SER A 128 1.17 7.06 10.03
N LYS A 129 0.65 8.20 10.48
CA LYS A 129 1.34 9.51 10.40
C LYS A 129 2.79 9.48 10.87
N ARG A 130 3.05 8.81 11.99
CA ARG A 130 4.40 8.72 12.58
C ARG A 130 5.30 7.71 11.86
N LEU A 131 4.72 6.78 11.11
CA LEU A 131 5.39 5.66 10.46
C LEU A 131 5.61 5.85 8.96
N LEU A 132 5.12 6.96 8.37
CA LEU A 132 5.15 7.20 6.91
C LEU A 132 6.55 7.10 6.28
N LYS A 133 7.61 7.36 7.05
CA LYS A 133 9.01 7.20 6.61
C LYS A 133 9.48 5.73 6.60
N LYS A 134 8.69 4.82 7.17
CA LYS A 134 9.04 3.41 7.35
C LYS A 134 7.96 2.52 6.76
N PRO A 135 7.92 2.31 5.42
CA PRO A 135 6.82 1.64 4.72
C PRO A 135 6.55 0.21 5.21
N VAL A 136 7.58 -0.51 5.64
CA VAL A 136 7.43 -1.85 6.21
C VAL A 136 6.57 -1.82 7.49
N PHE A 137 6.81 -0.85 8.37
CA PHE A 137 6.00 -0.70 9.59
C PHE A 137 4.57 -0.23 9.27
N VAL A 138 4.39 0.58 8.22
CA VAL A 138 3.05 0.95 7.72
C VAL A 138 2.32 -0.28 7.22
N PHE A 139 2.98 -1.18 6.50
CA PHE A 139 2.38 -2.44 6.05
C PHE A 139 1.91 -3.30 7.24
N PHE A 140 2.76 -3.54 8.24
CA PHE A 140 2.38 -4.34 9.41
C PHE A 140 1.26 -3.67 10.24
N LEU A 141 1.29 -2.35 10.37
CA LEU A 141 0.20 -1.61 11.02
C LEU A 141 -1.11 -1.82 10.25
N ASN A 142 -1.09 -1.68 8.93
CA ASN A 142 -2.25 -1.90 8.07
C ASN A 142 -2.77 -3.34 8.20
N PHE A 143 -1.86 -4.32 8.19
CA PHE A 143 -2.21 -5.73 8.36
C PHE A 143 -2.98 -5.98 9.67
N ILE A 144 -2.47 -5.46 10.78
CA ILE A 144 -3.09 -5.64 12.09
C ILE A 144 -4.44 -4.91 12.15
N VAL A 145 -4.48 -3.64 11.73
CA VAL A 145 -5.69 -2.81 11.80
C VAL A 145 -6.79 -3.39 10.90
N PHE A 146 -6.45 -3.81 9.68
CA PHE A 146 -7.42 -4.40 8.76
C PHE A 146 -7.97 -5.72 9.30
N SER A 147 -7.10 -6.64 9.72
CA SER A 147 -7.50 -7.93 10.28
C SER A 147 -8.43 -7.77 11.49
N PHE A 148 -8.11 -6.84 12.38
CA PHE A 148 -8.93 -6.55 13.56
C PHE A 148 -10.30 -6.00 13.17
N LEU A 149 -10.34 -4.99 12.31
CA LEU A 149 -11.59 -4.38 11.88
C LEU A 149 -12.46 -5.36 11.10
N GLN A 150 -11.89 -6.14 10.18
CA GLN A 150 -12.60 -7.14 9.41
C GLN A 150 -13.17 -8.23 10.31
N TYR A 151 -12.40 -8.71 11.28
CA TYR A 151 -12.88 -9.71 12.23
C TYR A 151 -14.07 -9.21 13.05
N ILE A 152 -13.94 -8.01 13.67
CA ILE A 152 -15.02 -7.41 14.47
C ILE A 152 -16.25 -7.14 13.61
N PHE A 153 -16.04 -6.60 12.41
CA PHE A 153 -17.14 -6.29 11.51
C PHE A 153 -17.92 -7.56 11.10
N SER A 154 -17.22 -8.61 10.68
CA SER A 154 -17.84 -9.90 10.36
C SER A 154 -18.55 -10.52 11.55
N PHE A 155 -17.96 -10.45 12.75
CA PHE A 155 -18.58 -10.93 13.98
C PHE A 155 -19.86 -10.15 14.31
N THR A 156 -19.80 -8.82 14.18
CA THR A 156 -20.97 -7.95 14.46
C THR A 156 -22.10 -8.22 13.47
N VAL A 157 -21.80 -8.32 12.18
CA VAL A 157 -22.84 -8.62 11.17
C VAL A 157 -23.48 -9.98 11.47
N GLU A 158 -22.69 -11.02 11.74
CA GLU A 158 -23.22 -12.36 12.07
C GLU A 158 -24.10 -12.33 13.33
N LEU A 159 -23.74 -11.52 14.34
CA LEU A 159 -24.52 -11.40 15.57
C LEU A 159 -25.93 -10.82 15.31
N PHE A 160 -26.06 -9.88 14.39
CA PHE A 160 -27.32 -9.22 14.09
C PHE A 160 -28.12 -9.89 12.97
N SER A 161 -27.45 -10.43 11.95
CA SER A 161 -28.11 -11.02 10.76
C SER A 161 -28.25 -12.53 10.83
N GLY A 162 -27.50 -13.19 11.72
CA GLY A 162 -27.47 -14.67 11.83
C GLY A 162 -26.67 -15.38 10.74
N TYR A 163 -26.06 -14.65 9.79
CA TYR A 163 -25.22 -15.23 8.75
C TYR A 163 -23.86 -14.54 8.65
N LYS A 164 -22.85 -15.30 8.18
CA LYS A 164 -21.51 -14.75 7.94
C LYS A 164 -21.49 -14.01 6.61
N LEU A 165 -20.95 -12.79 6.62
CA LEU A 165 -20.76 -12.01 5.40
C LEU A 165 -19.70 -12.61 4.47
N TRP A 166 -18.66 -13.19 5.06
CA TRP A 166 -17.58 -13.91 4.37
C TRP A 166 -17.29 -15.22 5.10
N ASP A 167 -16.98 -16.26 4.35
CA ASP A 167 -16.46 -17.50 4.90
C ASP A 167 -15.13 -17.86 4.23
N PHE A 168 -14.06 -17.76 5.00
CA PHE A 168 -12.70 -18.11 4.59
C PHE A 168 -12.18 -19.37 5.29
N SER A 169 -13.07 -20.25 5.75
CA SER A 169 -12.70 -21.44 6.52
C SER A 169 -11.77 -22.38 5.75
N GLU A 170 -11.85 -22.40 4.42
CA GLU A 170 -11.02 -23.23 3.55
C GLU A 170 -9.62 -22.63 3.29
N PHE A 171 -9.39 -21.38 3.66
CA PHE A 171 -8.12 -20.70 3.38
C PHE A 171 -7.08 -20.95 4.48
N PHE A 172 -5.82 -21.02 4.05
CA PHE A 172 -4.69 -21.23 4.94
C PHE A 172 -4.55 -20.09 5.97
N LEU A 173 -4.32 -20.45 7.23
CA LEU A 173 -4.21 -19.54 8.37
C LEU A 173 -5.41 -18.58 8.46
N ASN A 174 -6.62 -19.15 8.44
CA ASN A 174 -7.81 -18.41 8.77
C ASN A 174 -8.07 -18.39 10.29
N ILE A 175 -8.79 -17.38 10.75
CA ILE A 175 -9.29 -17.28 12.12
C ILE A 175 -10.82 -17.27 12.07
N ASN A 176 -11.44 -18.36 12.52
CA ASN A 176 -12.90 -18.58 12.54
C ASN A 176 -13.60 -18.36 11.19
N GLY A 177 -12.88 -18.52 10.07
CA GLY A 177 -13.40 -18.24 8.73
C GLY A 177 -13.65 -16.76 8.43
N ARG A 178 -13.34 -15.83 9.35
CA ARG A 178 -13.62 -14.39 9.18
C ARG A 178 -12.49 -13.61 8.53
N ILE A 179 -11.28 -14.02 8.78
CA ILE A 179 -10.05 -13.44 8.21
C ILE A 179 -9.09 -14.57 7.85
N TYR A 180 -8.19 -14.34 6.90
CA TYR A 180 -7.10 -15.24 6.56
C TYR A 180 -5.85 -14.45 6.15
N LEU A 181 -4.68 -15.08 6.28
CA LEU A 181 -3.39 -14.44 6.11
C LEU A 181 -3.24 -13.75 4.75
N GLY A 182 -3.60 -14.42 3.66
CA GLY A 182 -3.45 -13.89 2.29
C GLY A 182 -4.31 -12.67 2.05
N GLY A 183 -5.58 -12.70 2.47
CA GLY A 183 -6.50 -11.57 2.37
C GLY A 183 -6.01 -10.37 3.19
N SER A 184 -5.64 -10.60 4.45
CA SER A 184 -5.12 -9.56 5.32
C SER A 184 -3.85 -8.90 4.76
N ALA A 185 -2.94 -9.70 4.14
CA ALA A 185 -1.74 -9.18 3.50
C ALA A 185 -2.07 -8.35 2.23
N ALA A 186 -2.99 -8.82 1.40
CA ALA A 186 -3.43 -8.11 0.21
C ALA A 186 -4.06 -6.74 0.56
N PHE A 187 -4.96 -6.72 1.54
CA PHE A 187 -5.56 -5.48 2.00
C PHE A 187 -4.59 -4.56 2.74
N ALA A 188 -3.56 -5.10 3.40
CA ALA A 188 -2.48 -4.29 3.96
C ALA A 188 -1.67 -3.57 2.85
N LEU A 189 -1.41 -4.24 1.72
CA LEU A 189 -0.79 -3.62 0.54
C LEU A 189 -1.69 -2.55 -0.08
N LEU A 190 -3.00 -2.82 -0.22
CA LEU A 190 -3.97 -1.82 -0.67
C LEU A 190 -4.03 -0.62 0.29
N GLY A 191 -3.95 -0.85 1.59
CA GLY A 191 -3.84 0.21 2.59
C GLY A 191 -2.57 1.06 2.43
N CYS A 192 -1.43 0.44 2.11
CA CYS A 192 -0.22 1.18 1.74
C CYS A 192 -0.43 2.00 0.48
N ALA A 193 -1.02 1.43 -0.57
CA ALA A 193 -1.34 2.15 -1.80
C ALA A 193 -2.31 3.32 -1.53
N PHE A 194 -3.30 3.11 -0.65
CA PHE A 194 -4.22 4.16 -0.23
C PHE A 194 -3.49 5.32 0.45
N ILE A 195 -2.64 5.04 1.43
CA ILE A 195 -1.91 6.06 2.20
C ILE A 195 -0.93 6.85 1.31
N TYR A 196 -0.16 6.14 0.47
CA TYR A 196 0.92 6.78 -0.28
C TYR A 196 0.49 7.38 -1.62
N TYR A 197 -0.60 6.88 -2.22
CA TYR A 197 -1.01 7.28 -3.57
C TYR A 197 -2.45 7.76 -3.65
N LEU A 198 -3.43 6.96 -3.21
CA LEU A 198 -4.84 7.26 -3.47
C LEU A 198 -5.32 8.46 -2.66
N ALA A 199 -5.16 8.44 -1.34
CA ALA A 199 -5.63 9.51 -0.47
C ALA A 199 -4.97 10.87 -0.79
N PRO A 200 -3.62 10.98 -1.00
CA PRO A 200 -3.01 12.24 -1.38
C PRO A 200 -3.48 12.77 -2.73
N ASN A 201 -3.66 11.88 -3.73
CA ASN A 201 -4.11 12.30 -5.06
C ASN A 201 -5.57 12.70 -5.04
N TRP A 202 -6.46 11.91 -4.47
CA TRP A 202 -7.88 12.20 -4.38
C TRP A 202 -8.14 13.52 -3.65
N THR A 203 -7.49 13.73 -2.50
CA THR A 203 -7.62 14.99 -1.79
C THR A 203 -6.99 16.17 -2.51
N ASN A 204 -5.97 15.95 -3.33
CA ASN A 204 -5.41 17.02 -4.16
C ASN A 204 -6.42 17.50 -5.22
N TYR A 205 -7.16 16.58 -5.85
CA TYR A 205 -8.25 16.95 -6.76
C TYR A 205 -9.41 17.61 -6.01
N PHE A 206 -9.82 17.04 -4.90
CA PHE A 206 -10.90 17.57 -4.07
C PHE A 206 -10.59 18.98 -3.55
N SER A 207 -9.36 19.26 -3.15
CA SER A 207 -8.93 20.56 -2.65
C SER A 207 -8.86 21.68 -3.70
N LYS A 208 -8.93 21.34 -5.00
CA LYS A 208 -9.06 22.33 -6.07
C LYS A 208 -10.44 22.96 -6.15
N LEU A 209 -11.45 22.29 -5.59
CA LEU A 209 -12.81 22.81 -5.52
C LEU A 209 -12.91 23.93 -4.48
N SER A 210 -13.85 24.86 -4.68
CA SER A 210 -14.15 25.89 -3.68
C SER A 210 -14.63 25.24 -2.36
N LYS A 211 -14.36 25.88 -1.22
CA LYS A 211 -14.82 25.34 0.08
C LYS A 211 -16.33 25.15 0.13
N LYS A 212 -17.10 26.04 -0.48
CA LYS A 212 -18.55 25.90 -0.62
C LYS A 212 -18.93 24.64 -1.39
N THR A 213 -18.27 24.38 -2.53
CA THR A 213 -18.50 23.18 -3.34
C THR A 213 -18.13 21.90 -2.59
N GLN A 214 -16.97 21.92 -1.87
CA GLN A 214 -16.55 20.78 -1.03
C GLN A 214 -17.60 20.44 0.02
N THR A 215 -18.14 21.48 0.71
CA THR A 215 -19.17 21.29 1.74
C THR A 215 -20.45 20.72 1.15
N VAL A 216 -20.97 21.30 0.06
CA VAL A 216 -22.18 20.81 -0.61
C VAL A 216 -21.99 19.37 -1.05
N PHE A 217 -20.87 19.03 -1.64
CA PHE A 217 -20.57 17.66 -2.08
C PHE A 217 -20.54 16.67 -0.90
N CYS A 218 -19.89 17.02 0.21
CA CYS A 218 -19.86 16.19 1.41
C CYS A 218 -21.26 16.03 2.03
N VAL A 219 -22.07 17.08 2.04
CA VAL A 219 -23.46 17.02 2.56
C VAL A 219 -24.29 16.07 1.70
N ILE A 220 -24.21 16.14 0.39
CA ILE A 220 -24.93 15.24 -0.53
C ILE A 220 -24.50 13.80 -0.28
N LEU A 221 -23.20 13.50 -0.24
CA LEU A 221 -22.69 12.13 0.01
C LEU A 221 -23.16 11.57 1.35
N ASN A 222 -23.07 12.38 2.42
CA ASN A 222 -23.54 11.95 3.74
C ASN A 222 -25.07 11.72 3.74
N SER A 223 -25.85 12.59 3.10
CA SER A 223 -27.30 12.43 3.02
C SER A 223 -27.69 11.16 2.29
N LEU A 224 -27.06 10.88 1.14
CA LEU A 224 -27.27 9.64 0.40
C LEU A 224 -26.91 8.41 1.23
N PHE A 225 -25.76 8.43 1.88
CA PHE A 225 -25.28 7.33 2.72
C PHE A 225 -26.23 7.07 3.92
N ILE A 226 -26.66 8.13 4.62
CA ILE A 226 -27.57 8.00 5.76
C ILE A 226 -28.92 7.48 5.29
N THR A 227 -29.44 7.98 4.16
CA THR A 227 -30.69 7.49 3.57
C THR A 227 -30.59 6.01 3.24
N ASP A 228 -29.49 5.57 2.63
CA ASP A 228 -29.26 4.17 2.29
C ASP A 228 -29.20 3.28 3.55
N VAL A 229 -28.49 3.71 4.60
CA VAL A 229 -28.46 3.00 5.88
C VAL A 229 -29.86 2.86 6.48
N ILE A 230 -30.65 3.93 6.47
CA ILE A 230 -32.02 3.92 7.00
C ILE A 230 -32.90 2.96 6.19
N LEU A 231 -32.86 3.04 4.85
CA LEU A 231 -33.62 2.15 3.98
C LEU A 231 -33.23 0.70 4.19
N THR A 232 -31.94 0.41 4.28
CA THR A 232 -31.45 -0.94 4.56
C THR A 232 -31.99 -1.46 5.89
N LEU A 233 -31.95 -0.65 6.95
CA LEU A 233 -32.49 -1.04 8.26
C LEU A 233 -34.01 -1.27 8.25
N ILE A 234 -34.77 -0.57 7.41
CA ILE A 234 -36.22 -0.72 7.32
C ILE A 234 -36.60 -1.96 6.49
N PHE A 235 -35.88 -2.22 5.39
CA PHE A 235 -36.26 -3.24 4.42
C PHE A 235 -35.51 -4.55 4.54
N SER A 236 -34.41 -4.60 5.33
CA SER A 236 -33.65 -5.84 5.58
C SER A 236 -34.18 -6.62 6.79
N TYR A 237 -35.19 -6.11 7.49
CA TYR A 237 -35.95 -6.73 8.53
C TYR A 237 -37.40 -6.81 8.09
#